data_6bb35037dfca15a3947b04476121eba8
#
_entry.id   6bb35037dfca15a3947b04476121eba8
#
_cell.length_a   1.000
_cell.length_b   1.000
_cell.length_c   1.000
_cell.angle_alpha   90.00
_cell.angle_beta   90.00
_cell.angle_gamma   90.00
#
_symmetry.space_group_name_H-M   'P 1'
#
loop_
_entity.id
_entity.type
_entity.pdbx_description
1 polymer ?
#
loop_
_entity_poly.entity_id
_entity_poly.type
_entity_poly.pdbx_seq_one_letter_code
_entity_poly.pdbx_strand_id
1 'polypeptide(L)'
;MKKLHFKVIVLAVSLAFSAGAMAQNMSKTEYQASKDKISAEYKAAREACASLAGNPKDVCVAQAKGNEKIAQAELDAGYKPSSKTHYQVRIAKAQADYGVAKQTCGAMAGNAKDVCIKEAKSARTAAKANAKVQLNWTVLSSR
;
A
#
# COMPACT_ATOMS: atom_id res chain seq x y z
N MET A 1 43.07 18.60 -10.23
CA MET A 1 41.63 18.38 -10.48
C MET A 1 41.44 16.88 -10.66
N LYS A 2 41.06 16.15 -9.58
CA LYS A 2 40.84 14.71 -9.61
C LYS A 2 39.35 14.47 -9.80
N LYS A 3 38.98 13.89 -10.95
CA LYS A 3 37.58 13.50 -11.26
C LYS A 3 37.26 12.25 -10.48
N LEU A 4 36.40 12.37 -9.46
CA LEU A 4 35.80 11.22 -8.78
C LEU A 4 34.73 10.62 -9.72
N HIS A 5 35.02 9.45 -10.26
CA HIS A 5 34.01 8.64 -10.96
C HIS A 5 33.16 7.91 -9.92
N PHE A 6 31.98 8.44 -9.66
CA PHE A 6 30.94 7.75 -8.89
C PHE A 6 30.35 6.66 -9.79
N LYS A 7 30.81 5.42 -9.60
CA LYS A 7 30.18 4.25 -10.23
C LYS A 7 28.89 3.95 -9.49
N VAL A 8 27.77 4.44 -10.04
CA VAL A 8 26.43 4.04 -9.62
C VAL A 8 26.24 2.59 -10.10
N ILE A 9 26.34 1.63 -9.19
CA ILE A 9 25.95 0.25 -9.45
C ILE A 9 24.41 0.21 -9.28
N VAL A 10 23.72 0.37 -10.39
CA VAL A 10 22.28 0.09 -10.47
C VAL A 10 22.13 -1.43 -10.53
N LEU A 11 21.88 -2.04 -9.38
CA LEU A 11 21.42 -3.44 -9.30
C LEU A 11 19.95 -3.46 -9.75
N ALA A 12 19.74 -3.63 -11.03
CA ALA A 12 18.43 -3.95 -11.60
C ALA A 12 18.07 -5.38 -11.20
N VAL A 13 17.36 -5.54 -10.09
CA VAL A 13 16.69 -6.79 -9.75
C VAL A 13 15.44 -6.86 -10.63
N SER A 14 15.60 -7.42 -11.81
CA SER A 14 14.51 -7.76 -12.73
C SER A 14 13.80 -8.99 -12.16
N LEU A 15 12.83 -8.79 -11.26
CA LEU A 15 11.84 -9.80 -10.94
C LEU A 15 10.90 -9.92 -12.14
N ALA A 16 11.21 -10.86 -13.03
CA ALA A 16 10.29 -11.32 -14.05
C ALA A 16 9.11 -11.99 -13.35
N PHE A 17 8.07 -11.22 -13.01
CA PHE A 17 6.76 -11.76 -12.70
C PHE A 17 6.18 -12.30 -14.02
N SER A 18 6.38 -13.58 -14.24
CA SER A 18 5.61 -14.33 -15.24
C SER A 18 4.15 -14.32 -14.75
N ALA A 19 3.38 -13.32 -15.18
CA ALA A 19 1.94 -13.31 -15.04
C ALA A 19 1.35 -14.38 -15.95
N GLY A 20 1.52 -15.65 -15.56
CA GLY A 20 0.70 -16.74 -16.07
C GLY A 20 -0.71 -16.50 -15.57
N ALA A 21 -1.59 -16.06 -16.45
CA ALA A 21 -3.03 -15.99 -16.20
C ALA A 21 -3.57 -17.41 -16.06
N MET A 22 -3.46 -17.96 -14.84
CA MET A 22 -4.27 -19.07 -14.40
C MET A 22 -5.13 -18.52 -13.27
N ALA A 23 -6.41 -18.31 -13.57
CA ALA A 23 -7.46 -18.19 -12.58
C ALA A 23 -7.60 -19.54 -11.87
N GLN A 24 -6.56 -19.96 -11.15
CA GLN A 24 -6.63 -21.10 -10.27
C GLN A 24 -7.28 -20.60 -8.98
N ASN A 25 -8.41 -21.21 -8.63
CA ASN A 25 -9.02 -20.99 -7.32
C ASN A 25 -7.98 -21.27 -6.26
N MET A 26 -7.44 -20.23 -5.64
CA MET A 26 -6.50 -20.34 -4.54
C MET A 26 -7.10 -21.25 -3.47
N SER A 27 -6.38 -22.28 -3.06
CA SER A 27 -6.80 -23.17 -1.99
C SER A 27 -6.79 -22.47 -0.64
N LYS A 28 -7.53 -22.98 0.33
CA LYS A 28 -7.51 -22.44 1.70
C LYS A 28 -6.11 -22.46 2.32
N THR A 29 -5.33 -23.49 2.02
CA THR A 29 -3.96 -23.65 2.51
C THR A 29 -3.03 -22.58 1.91
N GLU A 30 -3.10 -22.34 0.61
CA GLU A 30 -2.34 -21.27 -0.06
C GLU A 30 -2.72 -19.88 0.44
N TYR A 31 -4.02 -19.65 0.66
CA TYR A 31 -4.51 -18.42 1.25
C TYR A 31 -3.91 -18.20 2.65
N GLN A 32 -3.89 -19.22 3.50
CA GLN A 32 -3.32 -19.11 4.85
C GLN A 32 -1.80 -18.88 4.81
N ALA A 33 -1.07 -19.63 3.98
CA ALA A 33 0.37 -19.44 3.79
C ALA A 33 0.70 -18.02 3.28
N SER A 34 -0.13 -17.47 2.40
CA SER A 34 0.03 -16.10 1.90
C SER A 34 -0.21 -15.06 3.00
N LYS A 35 -1.17 -15.29 3.90
CA LYS A 35 -1.39 -14.43 5.07
C LYS A 35 -0.18 -14.41 6.00
N ASP A 36 0.38 -15.58 6.27
CA ASP A 36 1.56 -15.72 7.14
C ASP A 36 2.77 -15.02 6.52
N LYS A 37 2.95 -15.15 5.19
CA LYS A 37 3.97 -14.43 4.43
C LYS A 37 3.81 -12.90 4.55
N ILE A 38 2.60 -12.37 4.33
CA ILE A 38 2.32 -10.93 4.46
C ILE A 38 2.66 -10.45 5.88
N SER A 39 2.31 -11.22 6.91
CA SER A 39 2.64 -10.89 8.30
C SER A 39 4.16 -10.88 8.55
N ALA A 40 4.89 -11.84 7.98
CA ALA A 40 6.36 -11.89 8.09
C ALA A 40 7.02 -10.70 7.37
N GLU A 41 6.56 -10.36 6.17
CA GLU A 41 7.04 -9.20 5.41
C GLU A 41 6.78 -7.89 6.15
N TYR A 42 5.61 -7.75 6.79
CA TYR A 42 5.32 -6.58 7.61
C TYR A 42 6.26 -6.47 8.81
N LYS A 43 6.54 -7.59 9.53
CA LYS A 43 7.49 -7.59 10.64
C LYS A 43 8.88 -7.17 10.18
N ALA A 44 9.38 -7.76 9.10
CA ALA A 44 10.69 -7.41 8.54
C ALA A 44 10.75 -5.92 8.11
N ALA A 45 9.70 -5.41 7.46
CA ALA A 45 9.62 -4.01 7.08
C ALA A 45 9.63 -3.07 8.29
N ARG A 46 8.93 -3.43 9.38
CA ARG A 46 8.96 -2.65 10.63
C ARG A 46 10.33 -2.68 11.31
N GLU A 47 11.00 -3.81 11.30
CA GLU A 47 12.37 -3.94 11.84
C GLU A 47 13.34 -3.07 11.06
N ALA A 48 13.23 -3.02 9.73
CA ALA A 48 14.02 -2.12 8.90
C ALA A 48 13.82 -0.64 9.27
N CYS A 49 12.62 -0.25 9.72
CA CYS A 49 12.35 1.10 10.20
C CYS A 49 13.00 1.41 11.57
N ALA A 50 13.47 0.41 12.31
CA ALA A 50 14.02 0.60 13.66
C ALA A 50 15.32 1.41 13.65
N SER A 51 16.08 1.38 12.55
CA SER A 51 17.30 2.17 12.35
C SER A 51 17.04 3.68 12.15
N LEU A 52 15.79 4.07 11.89
CA LEU A 52 15.37 5.45 11.72
C LEU A 52 14.93 6.06 13.05
N ALA A 53 14.93 7.40 13.14
CA ALA A 53 14.46 8.15 14.30
C ALA A 53 13.47 9.26 13.88
N GLY A 54 12.63 9.71 14.79
CA GLY A 54 11.70 10.82 14.57
C GLY A 54 10.71 10.59 13.44
N ASN A 55 10.34 11.65 12.73
CA ASN A 55 9.35 11.60 11.66
C ASN A 55 9.67 10.61 10.51
N PRO A 56 10.92 10.46 10.03
CA PRO A 56 11.28 9.41 9.07
C PRO A 56 10.91 8.00 9.53
N LYS A 57 11.06 7.69 10.81
CA LYS A 57 10.64 6.41 11.38
C LYS A 57 9.12 6.25 11.33
N ASP A 58 8.38 7.28 11.69
CA ASP A 58 6.91 7.26 11.70
C ASP A 58 6.36 7.05 10.28
N VAL A 59 6.95 7.72 9.29
CA VAL A 59 6.61 7.54 7.86
C VAL A 59 6.90 6.12 7.41
N CYS A 60 8.09 5.58 7.73
CA CYS A 60 8.49 4.22 7.39
C CYS A 60 7.52 3.18 7.98
N VAL A 61 7.18 3.31 9.26
CA VAL A 61 6.22 2.41 9.94
C VAL A 61 4.82 2.53 9.34
N ALA A 62 4.38 3.75 8.99
CA ALA A 62 3.10 3.96 8.33
C ALA A 62 3.06 3.29 6.94
N GLN A 63 4.15 3.38 6.19
CA GLN A 63 4.31 2.71 4.89
C GLN A 63 4.24 1.19 5.03
N ALA A 64 5.00 0.61 5.97
CA ALA A 64 4.98 -0.83 6.23
C ALA A 64 3.56 -1.32 6.58
N LYS A 65 2.86 -0.60 7.46
CA LYS A 65 1.47 -0.92 7.84
C LYS A 65 0.49 -0.74 6.69
N GLY A 66 0.70 0.26 5.84
CA GLY A 66 -0.10 0.49 4.64
C GLY A 66 0.04 -0.66 3.65
N ASN A 67 1.27 -1.07 3.37
CA ASN A 67 1.59 -2.17 2.46
C ASN A 67 0.98 -3.50 2.96
N GLU A 68 1.07 -3.80 4.25
CA GLU A 68 0.42 -4.98 4.85
C GLU A 68 -1.08 -5.00 4.57
N LYS A 69 -1.77 -3.88 4.83
CA LYS A 69 -3.23 -3.79 4.62
C LYS A 69 -3.62 -3.92 3.14
N ILE A 70 -2.83 -3.35 2.25
CA ILE A 70 -3.05 -3.47 0.80
C ILE A 70 -2.87 -4.93 0.39
N ALA A 71 -1.76 -5.56 0.80
CA ALA A 71 -1.47 -6.96 0.47
C ALA A 71 -2.56 -7.92 1.00
N GLN A 72 -3.08 -7.70 2.21
CA GLN A 72 -4.19 -8.48 2.76
C GLN A 72 -5.47 -8.32 1.92
N ALA A 73 -5.81 -7.09 1.55
CA ALA A 73 -7.00 -6.84 0.73
C ALA A 73 -6.87 -7.41 -0.69
N GLU A 74 -5.67 -7.36 -1.28
CA GLU A 74 -5.37 -7.95 -2.59
C GLU A 74 -5.42 -9.49 -2.53
N LEU A 75 -4.92 -10.09 -1.45
CA LEU A 75 -5.04 -11.53 -1.19
C LEU A 75 -6.51 -11.95 -1.09
N ASP A 76 -7.32 -11.20 -0.35
CA ASP A 76 -8.77 -11.46 -0.22
C ASP A 76 -9.48 -11.36 -1.57
N ALA A 77 -9.11 -10.38 -2.39
CA ALA A 77 -9.64 -10.20 -3.73
C ALA A 77 -9.22 -11.33 -4.69
N GLY A 78 -8.01 -11.85 -4.54
CA GLY A 78 -7.53 -13.01 -5.27
C GLY A 78 -8.20 -14.33 -4.83
N TYR A 79 -8.43 -14.48 -3.53
CA TYR A 79 -9.05 -15.70 -2.97
C TYR A 79 -10.56 -15.77 -3.25
N LYS A 80 -11.27 -14.65 -3.12
CA LYS A 80 -12.72 -14.54 -3.39
C LYS A 80 -12.99 -13.30 -4.25
N PRO A 81 -12.74 -13.37 -5.56
CA PRO A 81 -12.96 -12.24 -6.45
C PRO A 81 -14.42 -11.78 -6.43
N SER A 82 -14.62 -10.49 -6.21
CA SER A 82 -15.95 -9.86 -6.25
C SER A 82 -15.79 -8.35 -6.36
N SER A 83 -16.82 -7.65 -6.83
CA SER A 83 -16.84 -6.19 -6.82
C SER A 83 -16.58 -5.62 -5.41
N LYS A 84 -17.07 -6.30 -4.37
CA LYS A 84 -16.84 -5.93 -2.97
C LYS A 84 -15.36 -6.05 -2.57
N THR A 85 -14.69 -7.16 -2.89
CA THR A 85 -13.27 -7.35 -2.53
C THR A 85 -12.38 -6.40 -3.32
N HIS A 86 -12.63 -6.15 -4.58
CA HIS A 86 -11.94 -5.12 -5.36
C HIS A 86 -12.18 -3.71 -4.81
N TYR A 87 -13.38 -3.41 -4.33
CA TYR A 87 -13.65 -2.16 -3.61
C TYR A 87 -12.79 -2.06 -2.34
N GLN A 88 -12.67 -3.15 -1.56
CA GLN A 88 -11.85 -3.16 -0.34
C GLN A 88 -10.36 -2.88 -0.64
N VAL A 89 -9.82 -3.40 -1.75
CA VAL A 89 -8.45 -3.06 -2.19
C VAL A 89 -8.28 -1.55 -2.38
N ARG A 90 -9.23 -0.90 -3.07
CA ARG A 90 -9.17 0.56 -3.29
C ARG A 90 -9.27 1.34 -1.97
N ILE A 91 -10.11 0.87 -1.06
CA ILE A 91 -10.24 1.48 0.28
C ILE A 91 -8.95 1.30 1.08
N ALA A 92 -8.31 0.13 1.03
CA ALA A 92 -7.03 -0.13 1.69
C ALA A 92 -5.94 0.80 1.17
N LYS A 93 -5.83 0.98 -0.16
CA LYS A 93 -4.89 1.93 -0.79
C LYS A 93 -5.13 3.36 -0.32
N ALA A 94 -6.37 3.85 -0.40
CA ALA A 94 -6.71 5.21 0.06
C ALA A 94 -6.41 5.45 1.56
N GLN A 95 -6.54 4.41 2.38
CA GLN A 95 -6.21 4.49 3.82
C GLN A 95 -4.71 4.45 4.06
N ALA A 96 -3.96 3.64 3.31
CA ALA A 96 -2.50 3.56 3.38
C ALA A 96 -1.87 4.89 2.98
N ASP A 97 -2.28 5.45 1.84
CA ASP A 97 -1.79 6.75 1.35
C ASP A 97 -2.05 7.87 2.37
N TYR A 98 -3.25 7.89 2.95
CA TYR A 98 -3.56 8.85 4.01
C TYR A 98 -2.70 8.64 5.26
N GLY A 99 -2.44 7.38 5.65
CA GLY A 99 -1.59 7.06 6.79
C GLY A 99 -0.18 7.59 6.62
N VAL A 100 0.41 7.39 5.45
CA VAL A 100 1.74 7.89 5.10
C VAL A 100 1.74 9.42 5.03
N ALA A 101 0.81 10.02 4.29
CA ALA A 101 0.71 11.47 4.14
C ALA A 101 0.56 12.18 5.49
N LYS A 102 -0.26 11.63 6.41
CA LYS A 102 -0.41 12.17 7.76
C LYS A 102 0.90 12.20 8.54
N GLN A 103 1.72 11.14 8.44
CA GLN A 103 3.02 11.11 9.11
C GLN A 103 4.01 12.07 8.42
N THR A 104 3.98 12.16 7.10
CA THR A 104 4.79 13.14 6.36
C THR A 104 4.48 14.58 6.79
N CYS A 105 3.19 14.91 6.97
CA CYS A 105 2.77 16.19 7.52
C CYS A 105 3.29 16.43 8.96
N GLY A 106 3.65 15.38 9.67
CA GLY A 106 4.22 15.45 11.01
C GLY A 106 5.56 16.19 11.10
N ALA A 107 6.31 16.26 10.00
CA ALA A 107 7.54 17.05 9.91
C ALA A 107 7.31 18.58 9.84
N MET A 108 6.08 18.99 9.59
CA MET A 108 5.69 20.39 9.48
C MET A 108 5.21 20.93 10.83
N ALA A 109 5.15 22.28 10.98
CA ALA A 109 4.64 22.95 12.16
C ALA A 109 3.57 23.99 11.80
N GLY A 110 2.77 24.37 12.80
CA GLY A 110 1.76 25.45 12.68
C GLY A 110 0.77 25.20 11.54
N ASN A 111 0.35 26.28 10.90
CA ASN A 111 -0.67 26.26 9.83
C ASN A 111 -0.30 25.36 8.64
N ALA A 112 0.99 25.25 8.29
CA ALA A 112 1.44 24.37 7.21
C ALA A 112 1.10 22.92 7.49
N LYS A 113 1.26 22.44 8.73
CA LYS A 113 0.86 21.11 9.16
C LYS A 113 -0.64 20.89 9.04
N ASP A 114 -1.44 21.86 9.47
CA ASP A 114 -2.90 21.76 9.41
C ASP A 114 -3.43 21.71 7.99
N VAL A 115 -2.87 22.52 7.09
CA VAL A 115 -3.18 22.49 5.66
C VAL A 115 -2.82 21.13 5.06
N CYS A 116 -1.61 20.65 5.27
CA CYS A 116 -1.16 19.34 4.80
C CYS A 116 -2.09 18.20 5.25
N ILE A 117 -2.50 18.19 6.53
CA ILE A 117 -3.43 17.17 7.06
C ILE A 117 -4.82 17.29 6.42
N LYS A 118 -5.31 18.50 6.17
CA LYS A 118 -6.58 18.73 5.47
C LYS A 118 -6.54 18.20 4.05
N GLU A 119 -5.47 18.47 3.33
CA GLU A 119 -5.26 17.98 1.96
C GLU A 119 -5.22 16.45 1.92
N ALA A 120 -4.47 15.82 2.83
CA ALA A 120 -4.42 14.36 2.95
C ALA A 120 -5.81 13.76 3.26
N LYS A 121 -6.60 14.39 4.12
CA LYS A 121 -7.99 13.97 4.39
C LYS A 121 -8.89 14.11 3.16
N SER A 122 -8.77 15.21 2.43
CA SER A 122 -9.54 15.45 1.21
C SER A 122 -9.20 14.41 0.14
N ALA A 123 -7.93 14.15 -0.09
CA ALA A 123 -7.46 13.13 -1.02
C ALA A 123 -8.01 11.74 -0.68
N ARG A 124 -7.95 11.34 0.61
CA ARG A 124 -8.57 10.09 1.07
C ARG A 124 -10.06 10.03 0.80
N THR A 125 -10.78 11.13 1.09
CA THR A 125 -12.22 11.18 0.89
C THR A 125 -12.59 11.06 -0.59
N ALA A 126 -11.88 11.77 -1.46
CA ALA A 126 -12.04 11.67 -2.91
C ALA A 126 -11.75 10.24 -3.42
N ALA A 127 -10.67 9.62 -2.98
CA ALA A 127 -10.31 8.26 -3.36
C ALA A 127 -11.38 7.23 -2.93
N LYS A 128 -11.94 7.38 -1.73
CA LYS A 128 -13.05 6.53 -1.24
C LYS A 128 -14.35 6.76 -2.03
N ALA A 129 -14.67 7.98 -2.39
CA ALA A 129 -15.82 8.29 -3.22
C ALA A 129 -15.67 7.68 -4.62
N ASN A 130 -14.52 7.81 -5.24
CA ASN A 130 -14.20 7.19 -6.54
C ASN A 130 -14.31 5.66 -6.47
N ALA A 131 -13.78 5.04 -5.40
CA ALA A 131 -13.91 3.61 -5.19
C ALA A 131 -15.38 3.16 -5.14
N LYS A 132 -16.23 3.94 -4.47
CA LYS A 132 -17.68 3.66 -4.38
C LYS A 132 -18.39 3.81 -5.72
N VAL A 133 -18.06 4.81 -6.51
CA VAL A 133 -18.62 4.99 -7.87
C VAL A 133 -18.26 3.77 -8.73
N GLN A 134 -17.02 3.32 -8.70
CA GLN A 134 -16.57 2.14 -9.46
C GLN A 134 -17.24 0.85 -8.99
N LEU A 135 -17.51 0.70 -7.67
CA LEU A 135 -18.27 -0.43 -7.15
C LEU A 135 -19.70 -0.45 -7.74
N ASN A 136 -20.37 0.69 -7.71
CA ASN A 136 -21.75 0.81 -8.23
C ASN A 136 -21.79 0.54 -9.74
N TRP A 137 -20.81 1.04 -10.49
CA TRP A 137 -20.72 0.83 -11.93
C TRP A 137 -20.55 -0.66 -12.28
N THR A 138 -19.65 -1.37 -11.60
CA THR A 138 -19.45 -2.82 -11.81
C THR A 138 -20.71 -3.63 -11.47
N VAL A 139 -21.45 -3.26 -10.44
CA VAL A 139 -22.71 -3.95 -10.07
C VAL A 139 -23.82 -3.71 -11.11
N LEU A 140 -23.88 -2.51 -11.69
CA LEU A 140 -24.87 -2.19 -12.72
C LEU A 140 -24.58 -2.86 -14.06
N SER A 141 -23.30 -2.97 -14.45
CA SER A 141 -22.88 -3.59 -15.71
C SER A 141 -22.92 -5.12 -15.70
N SER A 142 -23.10 -5.74 -14.53
CA SER A 142 -23.21 -7.20 -14.39
C SER A 142 -24.65 -7.72 -14.31
N ARG A 143 -25.65 -6.85 -14.48
CA ARG A 143 -27.10 -7.18 -14.57
C ARG A 143 -27.58 -7.17 -16.01
#